data_ec2ac79510ec75d6ed4c14be172b0b46
#
_entry.id   ec2ac79510ec75d6ed4c14be172b0b46
#
_cell.length_a   1.000
_cell.length_b   1.000
_cell.length_c   1.000
_cell.angle_alpha   90.00
_cell.angle_beta   90.00
_cell.angle_gamma   90.00
#
_symmetry.space_group_name_H-M   'P 1'
#
loop_
_entity.id
_entity.type
_entity.pdbx_description
1 polymer ?
#
loop_
_entity_poly.entity_id
_entity_poly.type
_entity_poly.pdbx_seq_one_letter_code
_entity_poly.pdbx_strand_id
1 'polypeptide(L)'
;MTSSNNQVRLLDGAMGTELMRVGLDLPLPIWSGDINLTHPDYVRKIHKAYLTGGADILTTNTFRTTPRAYRNNKYAEHEARLRSHESLEMAVKLARQAAGDGIIVAGSIAPLEDCYEPELFPGVEFAQREFRELAIWLQDAGVDALLFETMGCWPEIKTALSVTGDLQIPRWLSLILKNGNALLDGTDLTNVLPDIKDYGIEMVLLNCNLCSITAQAVDVLLTNWKGLWGVYPNVGAAMPTKEGVIEEKLTIEEFANEINKYLTSGANVVGACCGSNPDYISAARKAIDLATEN
;
A
#
# COMPACT_ATOMS: atom_id res chain seq x y z
N MET A 1 17.56 -15.64 13.06
CA MET A 1 16.50 -16.60 13.46
C MET A 1 15.99 -17.29 12.22
N THR A 2 16.52 -18.47 11.97
CA THR A 2 16.13 -19.35 10.86
C THR A 2 15.01 -20.25 11.37
N SER A 3 13.80 -20.00 10.96
CA SER A 3 12.73 -21.00 10.98
C SER A 3 11.68 -20.59 9.99
N SER A 4 11.84 -21.06 8.78
CA SER A 4 10.85 -21.48 7.81
C SER A 4 9.40 -21.46 8.31
N ASN A 5 8.72 -20.36 8.12
CA ASN A 5 7.31 -20.44 7.81
C ASN A 5 7.15 -19.76 6.44
N ASN A 6 7.21 -20.55 5.39
CA ASN A 6 6.91 -20.17 4.00
C ASN A 6 5.41 -19.94 3.81
N GLN A 7 4.72 -19.49 4.87
CA GLN A 7 3.29 -19.23 4.81
C GLN A 7 3.06 -17.91 4.09
N VAL A 8 2.38 -17.99 2.96
CA VAL A 8 1.90 -16.82 2.23
C VAL A 8 0.93 -16.03 3.12
N ARG A 9 1.12 -14.71 3.20
CA ARG A 9 0.23 -13.82 3.94
C ARG A 9 -0.70 -13.07 3.00
N LEU A 10 -1.91 -12.83 3.47
CA LEU A 10 -2.91 -12.05 2.74
C LEU A 10 -2.95 -10.62 3.29
N LEU A 11 -2.59 -9.66 2.45
CA LEU A 11 -2.79 -8.24 2.71
C LEU A 11 -4.24 -7.88 2.43
N ASP A 12 -4.77 -6.90 3.15
CA ASP A 12 -6.14 -6.42 3.02
C ASP A 12 -6.45 -5.80 1.64
N GLY A 13 -7.64 -5.24 1.49
CA GLY A 13 -8.10 -4.55 0.29
C GLY A 13 -8.05 -3.03 0.43
N ALA A 14 -8.48 -2.35 -0.64
CA ALA A 14 -8.47 -0.90 -0.72
C ALA A 14 -9.40 -0.24 0.31
N MET A 15 -8.86 0.62 1.17
CA MET A 15 -9.66 1.40 2.10
C MET A 15 -10.46 2.50 1.38
N GLY A 16 -9.82 3.29 0.51
CA GLY A 16 -10.46 4.45 -0.13
C GLY A 16 -11.65 4.05 -0.99
N THR A 17 -11.47 3.14 -1.96
CA THR A 17 -12.57 2.73 -2.83
C THR A 17 -13.68 1.98 -2.08
N GLU A 18 -13.38 1.33 -0.97
CA GLU A 18 -14.38 0.71 -0.11
C GLU A 18 -15.19 1.75 0.69
N LEU A 19 -14.55 2.81 1.18
CA LEU A 19 -15.24 3.96 1.79
C LEU A 19 -16.19 4.63 0.79
N MET A 20 -15.77 4.80 -0.46
CA MET A 20 -16.64 5.30 -1.53
C MET A 20 -17.83 4.33 -1.79
N ARG A 21 -17.58 3.03 -1.81
CA ARG A 21 -18.64 2.01 -2.03
C ARG A 21 -19.71 2.06 -0.94
N VAL A 22 -19.35 2.40 0.27
CA VAL A 22 -20.32 2.57 1.38
C VAL A 22 -20.92 3.98 1.46
N GLY A 23 -20.67 4.83 0.45
CA GLY A 23 -21.36 6.09 0.25
C GLY A 23 -20.66 7.33 0.83
N LEU A 24 -19.37 7.25 1.15
CA LEU A 24 -18.61 8.40 1.61
C LEU A 24 -17.96 9.13 0.42
N ASP A 25 -17.97 10.46 0.47
CA ASP A 25 -17.25 11.32 -0.45
C ASP A 25 -15.81 11.53 0.03
N LEU A 26 -14.85 11.37 -0.87
CA LEU A 26 -13.41 11.45 -0.58
C LEU A 26 -12.74 12.51 -1.46
N PRO A 27 -12.92 13.80 -1.17
CA PRO A 27 -12.37 14.86 -2.01
C PRO A 27 -10.84 14.92 -1.93
N LEU A 28 -10.19 15.10 -3.08
CA LEU A 28 -8.77 15.45 -3.13
C LEU A 28 -8.54 16.87 -2.58
N PRO A 29 -7.37 17.16 -2.01
CA PRO A 29 -6.17 16.33 -1.91
C PRO A 29 -6.11 15.40 -0.69
N ILE A 30 -7.03 15.52 0.29
CA ILE A 30 -6.97 14.74 1.53
C ILE A 30 -7.46 13.30 1.32
N TRP A 31 -8.31 13.04 0.30
CA TRP A 31 -8.84 11.71 0.02
C TRP A 31 -9.49 11.09 1.28
N SER A 32 -9.10 9.87 1.66
CA SER A 32 -9.62 9.20 2.85
C SER A 32 -8.98 9.66 4.17
N GLY A 33 -7.96 10.54 4.12
CA GLY A 33 -7.18 10.90 5.31
C GLY A 33 -8.01 11.48 6.45
N ASP A 34 -9.00 12.32 6.17
CA ASP A 34 -9.82 12.96 7.22
C ASP A 34 -10.96 12.06 7.75
N ILE A 35 -11.25 10.96 7.06
CA ILE A 35 -12.30 10.01 7.46
C ILE A 35 -11.96 9.33 8.79
N ASN A 36 -10.69 9.20 9.13
CA ASN A 36 -10.25 8.67 10.42
C ASN A 36 -10.81 9.47 11.60
N LEU A 37 -10.97 10.77 11.44
CA LEU A 37 -11.48 11.68 12.46
C LEU A 37 -13.00 11.90 12.35
N THR A 38 -13.50 12.03 11.13
CA THR A 38 -14.90 12.40 10.89
C THR A 38 -15.84 11.19 10.90
N HIS A 39 -15.37 10.03 10.43
CA HIS A 39 -16.16 8.80 10.32
C HIS A 39 -15.38 7.53 10.75
N PRO A 40 -14.77 7.50 11.95
CA PRO A 40 -13.87 6.44 12.39
C PRO A 40 -14.52 5.04 12.39
N ASP A 41 -15.82 4.97 12.63
CA ASP A 41 -16.55 3.70 12.64
C ASP A 41 -16.58 3.00 11.27
N TYR A 42 -16.57 3.77 10.16
CA TYR A 42 -16.50 3.17 8.83
C TYR A 42 -15.12 2.54 8.59
N VAL A 43 -14.04 3.25 8.92
CA VAL A 43 -12.67 2.71 8.80
C VAL A 43 -12.53 1.42 9.62
N ARG A 44 -12.96 1.44 10.88
CA ARG A 44 -12.93 0.25 11.76
C ARG A 44 -13.76 -0.92 11.21
N LYS A 45 -14.96 -0.65 10.67
CA LYS A 45 -15.83 -1.69 10.08
C LYS A 45 -15.17 -2.31 8.85
N ILE A 46 -14.53 -1.52 8.00
CA ILE A 46 -13.84 -2.00 6.79
C ILE A 46 -12.65 -2.89 7.18
N HIS A 47 -11.80 -2.47 8.13
CA HIS A 47 -10.73 -3.32 8.64
C HIS A 47 -11.26 -4.66 9.15
N LYS A 48 -12.35 -4.66 9.97
CA LYS A 48 -12.98 -5.90 10.44
C LYS A 48 -13.51 -6.77 9.30
N ALA A 49 -14.08 -6.16 8.27
CA ALA A 49 -14.60 -6.89 7.11
C ALA A 49 -13.46 -7.58 6.33
N TYR A 50 -12.31 -6.92 6.17
CA TYR A 50 -11.13 -7.53 5.56
C TYR A 50 -10.54 -8.66 6.40
N LEU A 51 -10.49 -8.51 7.73
CA LEU A 51 -10.10 -9.61 8.63
C LEU A 51 -11.07 -10.80 8.56
N THR A 52 -12.37 -10.53 8.49
CA THR A 52 -13.38 -11.59 8.26
C THR A 52 -13.17 -12.27 6.91
N GLY A 53 -12.71 -11.52 5.89
CA GLY A 53 -12.30 -12.06 4.60
C GLY A 53 -11.00 -12.87 4.64
N GLY A 54 -10.30 -12.89 5.77
CA GLY A 54 -9.09 -13.70 5.99
C GLY A 54 -7.77 -12.94 5.84
N ALA A 55 -7.76 -11.60 5.86
CA ALA A 55 -6.53 -10.82 5.83
C ALA A 55 -5.63 -11.11 7.04
N ASP A 56 -4.33 -11.25 6.82
CA ASP A 56 -3.27 -11.40 7.84
C ASP A 56 -2.56 -10.07 8.11
N ILE A 57 -2.67 -9.12 7.18
CA ILE A 57 -2.04 -7.81 7.22
C ILE A 57 -3.11 -6.75 6.97
N LEU A 58 -3.21 -5.77 7.87
CA LEU A 58 -4.00 -4.56 7.68
C LEU A 58 -3.11 -3.39 7.30
N THR A 59 -3.51 -2.62 6.29
CA THR A 59 -2.86 -1.36 5.91
C THR A 59 -3.59 -0.20 6.58
N THR A 60 -2.87 0.66 7.30
CA THR A 60 -3.48 1.83 7.95
C THR A 60 -4.05 2.82 6.93
N ASN A 61 -5.14 3.50 7.26
CA ASN A 61 -5.71 4.55 6.40
C ASN A 61 -4.90 5.86 6.50
N THR A 62 -3.60 5.78 6.21
CA THR A 62 -2.66 6.90 6.34
C THR A 62 -2.10 7.40 5.02
N PHE A 63 -2.61 6.93 3.89
CA PHE A 63 -2.15 7.27 2.55
C PHE A 63 -2.08 8.79 2.30
N ARG A 64 -3.01 9.59 2.84
CA ARG A 64 -3.09 11.05 2.70
C ARG A 64 -3.12 11.80 4.03
N THR A 65 -2.69 11.19 5.13
CA THR A 65 -2.56 11.86 6.43
C THR A 65 -1.23 12.64 6.51
N THR A 66 -0.96 13.47 5.52
CA THR A 66 0.27 14.25 5.44
C THR A 66 0.00 15.72 5.67
N PRO A 67 0.88 16.48 6.36
CA PRO A 67 0.73 17.94 6.49
C PRO A 67 0.55 18.63 5.13
N ARG A 68 1.22 18.11 4.09
CA ARG A 68 1.13 18.61 2.71
C ARG A 68 -0.29 18.50 2.15
N ALA A 69 -0.95 17.34 2.27
CA ALA A 69 -2.32 17.16 1.80
C ALA A 69 -3.30 18.13 2.48
N TYR A 70 -3.15 18.35 3.78
CA TYR A 70 -3.99 19.29 4.53
C TYR A 70 -3.69 20.74 4.16
N ARG A 71 -2.40 21.13 3.95
CA ARG A 71 -2.07 22.47 3.42
C ARG A 71 -2.68 22.71 2.03
N ASN A 72 -2.58 21.74 1.15
CA ASN A 72 -3.17 21.82 -0.19
C ASN A 72 -4.70 21.92 -0.12
N ASN A 73 -5.32 21.48 0.97
CA ASN A 73 -6.75 21.71 1.28
C ASN A 73 -7.00 22.98 2.11
N LYS A 74 -6.09 23.96 2.05
CA LYS A 74 -6.22 25.32 2.63
C LYS A 74 -6.18 25.42 4.17
N TYR A 75 -5.75 24.37 4.88
CA TYR A 75 -5.45 24.49 6.31
C TYR A 75 -4.18 25.35 6.50
N ALA A 76 -4.15 26.14 7.58
CA ALA A 76 -2.92 26.86 7.97
C ALA A 76 -1.82 25.83 8.35
N GLU A 77 -0.53 26.21 8.20
CA GLU A 77 0.61 25.28 8.39
C GLU A 77 0.55 24.49 9.70
N HIS A 78 0.33 25.20 10.81
CA HIS A 78 0.27 24.57 12.13
C HIS A 78 -0.95 23.65 12.27
N GLU A 79 -2.10 24.06 11.78
CA GLU A 79 -3.35 23.29 11.81
C GLU A 79 -3.24 22.05 10.92
N ALA A 80 -2.68 22.19 9.71
CA ALA A 80 -2.43 21.09 8.80
C ALA A 80 -1.58 20.00 9.45
N ARG A 81 -0.51 20.40 10.14
CA ARG A 81 0.38 19.46 10.83
C ARG A 81 -0.30 18.78 12.01
N LEU A 82 -1.03 19.49 12.85
CA LEU A 82 -1.76 18.92 13.97
C LEU A 82 -2.82 17.92 13.50
N ARG A 83 -3.68 18.34 12.57
CA ARG A 83 -4.79 17.53 12.09
C ARG A 83 -4.33 16.28 11.34
N SER A 84 -3.27 16.41 10.54
CA SER A 84 -2.70 15.25 9.85
C SER A 84 -2.11 14.23 10.84
N HIS A 85 -1.43 14.69 11.89
CA HIS A 85 -0.89 13.83 12.94
C HIS A 85 -2.00 13.12 13.72
N GLU A 86 -3.01 13.88 14.18
CA GLU A 86 -4.18 13.31 14.88
C GLU A 86 -4.89 12.26 14.02
N SER A 87 -5.02 12.52 12.72
CA SER A 87 -5.63 11.57 11.80
C SER A 87 -4.78 10.32 11.61
N LEU A 88 -3.46 10.45 11.50
CA LEU A 88 -2.54 9.33 11.40
C LEU A 88 -2.60 8.45 12.65
N GLU A 89 -2.51 9.04 13.85
CA GLU A 89 -2.62 8.30 15.10
C GLU A 89 -3.97 7.56 15.22
N MET A 90 -5.06 8.24 14.84
CA MET A 90 -6.38 7.64 14.84
C MET A 90 -6.47 6.47 13.85
N ALA A 91 -5.90 6.57 12.65
CA ALA A 91 -5.88 5.50 11.66
C ALA A 91 -5.18 4.24 12.21
N VAL A 92 -4.01 4.41 12.83
CA VAL A 92 -3.27 3.30 13.46
C VAL A 92 -4.09 2.69 14.59
N LYS A 93 -4.68 3.53 15.46
CA LYS A 93 -5.55 3.08 16.56
C LYS A 93 -6.75 2.26 16.05
N LEU A 94 -7.38 2.69 14.96
CA LEU A 94 -8.54 1.99 14.38
C LEU A 94 -8.14 0.62 13.80
N ALA A 95 -6.99 0.55 13.11
CA ALA A 95 -6.43 -0.70 12.61
C ALA A 95 -6.10 -1.66 13.77
N ARG A 96 -5.42 -1.17 14.82
CA ARG A 96 -5.11 -1.96 16.04
C ARG A 96 -6.34 -2.43 16.80
N GLN A 97 -7.38 -1.61 16.87
CA GLN A 97 -8.66 -2.01 17.49
C GLN A 97 -9.40 -3.09 16.68
N ALA A 98 -9.19 -3.14 15.38
CA ALA A 98 -9.74 -4.19 14.54
C ALA A 98 -8.89 -5.46 14.61
N ALA A 99 -7.56 -5.31 14.64
CA ALA A 99 -6.60 -6.40 14.66
C ALA A 99 -6.72 -7.24 15.94
N GLY A 100 -6.62 -8.54 15.78
CA GLY A 100 -6.42 -9.50 16.87
C GLY A 100 -4.94 -9.89 16.97
N ASP A 101 -4.67 -10.88 17.83
CA ASP A 101 -3.32 -11.45 17.93
C ASP A 101 -2.86 -12.06 16.60
N GLY A 102 -1.62 -11.79 16.25
CA GLY A 102 -0.99 -12.31 15.03
C GLY A 102 -1.29 -11.53 13.73
N ILE A 103 -2.14 -10.49 13.78
CA ILE A 103 -2.38 -9.60 12.64
C ILE A 103 -1.31 -8.51 12.59
N ILE A 104 -0.68 -8.35 11.43
CA ILE A 104 0.30 -7.29 11.17
C ILE A 104 -0.45 -6.00 10.81
N VAL A 105 -0.05 -4.88 11.39
CA VAL A 105 -0.53 -3.54 11.00
C VAL A 105 0.59 -2.81 10.29
N ALA A 106 0.48 -2.66 8.98
CA ALA A 106 1.43 -1.94 8.14
C ALA A 106 1.05 -0.47 8.04
N GLY A 107 1.96 0.42 8.42
CA GLY A 107 1.79 1.86 8.30
C GLY A 107 2.00 2.33 6.86
N SER A 108 0.94 2.76 6.19
CA SER A 108 0.98 3.22 4.81
C SER A 108 1.65 4.59 4.69
N ILE A 109 2.64 4.69 3.81
CA ILE A 109 3.30 5.93 3.38
C ILE A 109 3.22 6.00 1.85
N ALA A 110 2.49 6.98 1.34
CA ALA A 110 2.32 7.21 -0.09
C ALA A 110 3.30 8.27 -0.64
N PRO A 111 3.39 8.44 -1.97
CA PRO A 111 4.01 9.61 -2.58
C PRO A 111 3.44 10.91 -2.01
N LEU A 112 4.27 11.94 -1.91
CA LEU A 112 3.90 13.19 -1.25
C LEU A 112 2.84 14.00 -2.01
N GLU A 113 2.78 13.83 -3.33
CA GLU A 113 1.76 14.41 -4.21
C GLU A 113 0.92 13.30 -4.86
N ASP A 114 0.32 13.54 -6.02
CA ASP A 114 -0.46 12.52 -6.73
C ASP A 114 0.43 11.34 -7.13
N CYS A 115 0.06 10.15 -6.69
CA CYS A 115 0.83 8.93 -6.94
C CYS A 115 0.85 8.49 -8.41
N TYR A 116 -0.03 9.03 -9.25
CA TYR A 116 -0.08 8.78 -10.69
C TYR A 116 0.67 9.85 -11.51
N GLU A 117 1.10 10.95 -10.90
CA GLU A 117 1.77 12.09 -11.51
C GLU A 117 3.19 12.27 -10.91
N PRO A 118 4.15 11.38 -11.24
CA PRO A 118 5.50 11.39 -10.64
C PRO A 118 6.27 12.69 -10.87
N GLU A 119 5.90 13.48 -11.87
CA GLU A 119 6.43 14.82 -12.15
C GLU A 119 6.08 15.86 -11.09
N LEU A 120 5.08 15.60 -10.26
CA LEU A 120 4.71 16.47 -9.14
C LEU A 120 5.61 16.28 -7.90
N PHE A 121 6.59 15.38 -7.95
CA PHE A 121 7.54 15.19 -6.86
C PHE A 121 8.12 16.53 -6.39
N PRO A 122 7.92 16.94 -5.10
CA PRO A 122 8.24 18.28 -4.63
C PRO A 122 9.74 18.56 -4.49
N GLY A 123 10.57 17.56 -4.78
CA GLY A 123 12.02 17.64 -4.66
C GLY A 123 12.57 17.09 -3.34
N VAL A 124 13.86 16.76 -3.38
CA VAL A 124 14.55 16.00 -2.32
C VAL A 124 14.48 16.69 -0.95
N GLU A 125 14.67 18.02 -0.92
CA GLU A 125 14.73 18.78 0.35
C GLU A 125 13.41 18.68 1.15
N PHE A 126 12.27 18.83 0.48
CA PHE A 126 10.97 18.67 1.11
C PHE A 126 10.71 17.21 1.50
N ALA A 127 10.99 16.30 0.58
CA ALA A 127 10.75 14.88 0.77
C ALA A 127 11.55 14.29 1.95
N GLN A 128 12.79 14.71 2.16
CA GLN A 128 13.60 14.28 3.30
C GLN A 128 12.92 14.56 4.64
N ARG A 129 12.38 15.76 4.81
CA ARG A 129 11.70 16.15 6.04
C ARG A 129 10.37 15.43 6.22
N GLU A 130 9.56 15.41 5.15
CA GLU A 130 8.19 14.91 5.22
C GLU A 130 8.16 13.38 5.37
N PHE A 131 8.96 12.62 4.64
CA PHE A 131 9.04 11.16 4.83
C PHE A 131 9.61 10.78 6.19
N ARG A 132 10.64 11.51 6.66
CA ARG A 132 11.18 11.27 8.01
C ARG A 132 10.14 11.49 9.09
N GLU A 133 9.38 12.59 9.01
CA GLU A 133 8.33 12.92 9.96
C GLU A 133 7.23 11.85 9.98
N LEU A 134 6.71 11.47 8.81
CA LEU A 134 5.66 10.45 8.69
C LEU A 134 6.11 9.09 9.22
N ALA A 135 7.33 8.68 8.89
CA ALA A 135 7.87 7.40 9.35
C ALA A 135 8.02 7.35 10.88
N ILE A 136 8.48 8.45 11.51
CA ILE A 136 8.56 8.56 12.97
C ILE A 136 7.15 8.51 13.59
N TRP A 137 6.20 9.26 13.07
CA TRP A 137 4.83 9.26 13.59
C TRP A 137 4.19 7.87 13.53
N LEU A 138 4.37 7.13 12.43
CA LEU A 138 3.86 5.78 12.31
C LEU A 138 4.53 4.81 13.27
N GLN A 139 5.86 4.88 13.40
CA GLN A 139 6.60 4.07 14.36
C GLN A 139 6.14 4.35 15.80
N ASP A 140 6.00 5.61 16.18
CA ASP A 140 5.56 6.04 17.52
C ASP A 140 4.10 5.65 17.78
N ALA A 141 3.24 5.69 16.75
CA ALA A 141 1.86 5.21 16.83
C ALA A 141 1.77 3.68 16.96
N GLY A 142 2.86 2.95 16.72
CA GLY A 142 2.97 1.52 17.01
C GLY A 142 2.53 0.61 15.86
N VAL A 143 2.88 0.92 14.61
CA VAL A 143 2.75 -0.02 13.50
C VAL A 143 3.83 -1.09 13.54
N ASP A 144 3.62 -2.24 12.87
CA ASP A 144 4.58 -3.36 12.85
C ASP A 144 5.60 -3.23 11.72
N ALA A 145 5.25 -2.51 10.65
CA ALA A 145 6.10 -2.25 9.50
C ALA A 145 5.73 -0.91 8.86
N LEU A 146 6.67 -0.26 8.18
CA LEU A 146 6.40 0.86 7.28
C LEU A 146 6.21 0.32 5.86
N LEU A 147 5.09 0.61 5.24
CA LEU A 147 4.78 0.26 3.86
C LEU A 147 4.82 1.53 3.00
N PHE A 148 5.93 1.74 2.29
CA PHE A 148 6.02 2.75 1.24
C PHE A 148 5.30 2.21 0.02
N GLU A 149 4.06 2.65 -0.22
CA GLU A 149 3.20 2.08 -1.24
C GLU A 149 2.92 3.04 -2.40
N THR A 150 2.63 2.44 -3.57
CA THR A 150 2.30 3.18 -4.80
C THR A 150 3.44 4.12 -5.22
N MET A 151 4.68 3.71 -4.96
CA MET A 151 5.88 4.50 -5.24
C MET A 151 6.29 4.34 -6.70
N GLY A 152 6.17 5.41 -7.48
CA GLY A 152 6.38 5.43 -8.94
C GLY A 152 7.48 6.38 -9.44
N CYS A 153 8.16 7.11 -8.55
CA CYS A 153 9.21 8.09 -8.85
C CYS A 153 10.53 7.67 -8.17
N TRP A 154 11.54 7.35 -8.96
CA TRP A 154 12.80 6.83 -8.39
C TRP A 154 13.54 7.83 -7.48
N PRO A 155 13.66 9.13 -7.80
CA PRO A 155 14.19 10.12 -6.87
C PRO A 155 13.42 10.18 -5.54
N GLU A 156 12.10 10.06 -5.55
CA GLU A 156 11.26 10.08 -4.36
C GLU A 156 11.48 8.82 -3.51
N ILE A 157 11.51 7.64 -4.13
CA ILE A 157 11.81 6.36 -3.49
C ILE A 157 13.15 6.42 -2.76
N LYS A 158 14.22 6.83 -3.47
CA LYS A 158 15.56 6.95 -2.88
C LYS A 158 15.57 7.86 -1.66
N THR A 159 14.86 8.99 -1.75
CA THR A 159 14.79 9.95 -0.66
C THR A 159 14.08 9.35 0.55
N ALA A 160 12.91 8.75 0.36
CA ALA A 160 12.14 8.11 1.42
C ALA A 160 12.94 7.01 2.14
N LEU A 161 13.58 6.12 1.38
CA LEU A 161 14.36 5.01 1.91
C LEU A 161 15.62 5.49 2.64
N SER A 162 16.31 6.52 2.13
CA SER A 162 17.52 7.07 2.73
C SER A 162 17.25 7.66 4.11
N VAL A 163 16.18 8.45 4.27
CA VAL A 163 15.89 9.15 5.53
C VAL A 163 15.24 8.29 6.60
N THR A 164 14.91 7.06 6.27
CA THR A 164 14.27 6.11 7.20
C THR A 164 15.15 4.89 7.50
N GLY A 165 16.38 4.86 6.99
CA GLY A 165 17.28 3.71 7.08
C GLY A 165 17.75 3.36 8.48
N ASP A 166 17.76 4.31 9.41
CA ASP A 166 18.18 4.14 10.82
C ASP A 166 17.02 3.73 11.75
N LEU A 167 15.78 3.75 11.27
CA LEU A 167 14.62 3.34 12.06
C LEU A 167 14.65 1.82 12.32
N GLN A 168 14.31 1.44 13.54
CA GLN A 168 14.35 0.04 13.98
C GLN A 168 12.98 -0.65 13.75
N ILE A 169 12.46 -0.52 12.54
CA ILE A 169 11.17 -1.08 12.12
C ILE A 169 11.31 -1.68 10.72
N PRO A 170 10.70 -2.84 10.42
CA PRO A 170 10.64 -3.40 9.08
C PRO A 170 10.13 -2.40 8.05
N ARG A 171 10.78 -2.35 6.88
CA ARG A 171 10.40 -1.46 5.78
C ARG A 171 10.10 -2.27 4.54
N TRP A 172 8.90 -2.06 4.00
CA TRP A 172 8.42 -2.67 2.77
C TRP A 172 8.25 -1.60 1.70
N LEU A 173 8.60 -1.92 0.48
CA LEU A 173 8.48 -1.01 -0.66
C LEU A 173 7.55 -1.60 -1.71
N SER A 174 6.50 -0.88 -2.07
CA SER A 174 5.56 -1.27 -3.10
C SER A 174 5.57 -0.29 -4.28
N LEU A 175 5.75 -0.82 -5.48
CA LEU A 175 5.99 -0.07 -6.69
C LEU A 175 4.75 0.00 -7.57
N ILE A 176 4.47 1.19 -8.11
CA ILE A 176 3.52 1.40 -9.19
C ILE A 176 4.28 1.61 -10.51
N LEU A 177 3.74 1.03 -11.60
CA LEU A 177 4.47 0.85 -12.85
C LEU A 177 3.75 1.52 -14.01
N LYS A 178 4.52 2.06 -14.93
CA LYS A 178 4.08 2.53 -16.24
C LYS A 178 3.78 1.37 -17.18
N ASN A 179 4.57 0.31 -17.07
CA ASN A 179 4.47 -0.95 -17.83
C ASN A 179 5.22 -2.05 -17.06
N GLY A 180 5.30 -3.25 -17.60
CA GLY A 180 5.97 -4.39 -16.94
C GLY A 180 7.46 -4.21 -16.61
N ASN A 181 8.11 -3.17 -17.09
CA ASN A 181 9.58 -2.99 -16.96
C ASN A 181 9.99 -1.68 -16.29
N ALA A 182 9.10 -0.71 -16.09
CA ALA A 182 9.49 0.62 -15.64
C ALA A 182 8.49 1.21 -14.63
N LEU A 183 9.02 2.01 -13.70
CA LEU A 183 8.24 2.90 -12.82
C LEU A 183 7.46 3.92 -13.64
N LEU A 184 6.52 4.64 -13.01
CA LEU A 184 5.74 5.69 -13.68
C LEU A 184 6.62 6.80 -14.27
N ASP A 185 7.73 7.16 -13.61
CA ASP A 185 8.70 8.16 -14.10
C ASP A 185 9.56 7.64 -15.26
N GLY A 186 9.41 6.39 -15.67
CA GLY A 186 10.14 5.75 -16.75
C GLY A 186 11.46 5.10 -16.33
N THR A 187 11.83 5.12 -15.05
CA THR A 187 13.03 4.44 -14.56
C THR A 187 12.88 2.93 -14.68
N ASP A 188 13.84 2.26 -15.31
CA ASP A 188 13.83 0.82 -15.54
C ASP A 188 13.96 0.03 -14.24
N LEU A 189 13.11 -1.00 -14.06
CA LEU A 189 13.13 -1.87 -12.88
C LEU A 189 14.44 -2.63 -12.72
N THR A 190 15.14 -2.93 -13.81
CA THR A 190 16.46 -3.59 -13.76
C THR A 190 17.54 -2.74 -13.11
N ASN A 191 17.35 -1.42 -13.06
CA ASN A 191 18.20 -0.50 -12.32
C ASN A 191 17.70 -0.31 -10.87
N VAL A 192 16.38 -0.19 -10.68
CA VAL A 192 15.76 0.07 -9.37
C VAL A 192 15.95 -1.11 -8.41
N LEU A 193 15.67 -2.33 -8.85
CA LEU A 193 15.65 -3.52 -7.99
C LEU A 193 17.02 -3.88 -7.38
N PRO A 194 18.14 -3.81 -8.11
CA PRO A 194 19.47 -3.97 -7.51
C PRO A 194 19.81 -2.88 -6.49
N ASP A 195 19.48 -1.62 -6.80
CA ASP A 195 19.79 -0.48 -5.91
C ASP A 195 19.00 -0.54 -4.59
N ILE A 196 17.76 -1.06 -4.60
CA ILE A 196 16.93 -1.19 -3.38
C ILE A 196 17.59 -2.05 -2.30
N LYS A 197 18.44 -3.01 -2.66
CA LYS A 197 19.13 -3.90 -1.72
C LYS A 197 19.96 -3.14 -0.70
N ASP A 198 20.57 -2.04 -1.11
CA ASP A 198 21.45 -1.24 -0.27
C ASP A 198 20.69 -0.42 0.80
N TYR A 199 19.38 -0.30 0.66
CA TYR A 199 18.53 0.41 1.62
C TYR A 199 17.97 -0.47 2.75
N GLY A 200 18.28 -1.78 2.77
CA GLY A 200 17.80 -2.69 3.81
C GLY A 200 16.28 -2.88 3.82
N ILE A 201 15.67 -2.90 2.64
CA ILE A 201 14.24 -3.22 2.48
C ILE A 201 14.03 -4.72 2.67
N GLU A 202 13.07 -5.07 3.53
CA GLU A 202 12.75 -6.47 3.83
C GLU A 202 11.94 -7.13 2.71
N MET A 203 11.01 -6.39 2.10
CA MET A 203 10.10 -6.91 1.10
C MET A 203 9.82 -5.90 0.00
N VAL A 204 9.79 -6.38 -1.25
CA VAL A 204 9.37 -5.59 -2.42
C VAL A 204 8.02 -6.09 -2.90
N LEU A 205 7.11 -5.16 -3.13
CA LEU A 205 5.74 -5.42 -3.58
C LEU A 205 5.45 -4.67 -4.89
N LEU A 206 4.41 -5.11 -5.60
CA LEU A 206 3.84 -4.38 -6.74
C LEU A 206 2.37 -4.12 -6.43
N ASN A 207 1.94 -2.85 -6.48
CA ASN A 207 0.55 -2.50 -6.18
C ASN A 207 -0.04 -1.45 -7.12
N CYS A 208 -1.36 -1.30 -7.04
CA CYS A 208 -2.11 -0.33 -7.86
C CYS A 208 -1.91 -0.45 -9.37
N ASN A 209 -1.30 -1.52 -9.82
CA ASN A 209 -1.14 -1.87 -11.23
C ASN A 209 -2.33 -2.71 -11.72
N LEU A 210 -2.57 -2.72 -13.02
CA LEU A 210 -3.43 -3.74 -13.64
C LEU A 210 -2.81 -5.12 -13.46
N CYS A 211 -3.60 -6.18 -13.34
CA CYS A 211 -3.11 -7.54 -13.25
C CYS A 211 -2.18 -7.90 -14.42
N SER A 212 -2.47 -7.42 -15.64
CA SER A 212 -1.65 -7.65 -16.82
C SER A 212 -0.26 -7.01 -16.74
N ILE A 213 -0.15 -5.80 -16.17
CA ILE A 213 1.12 -5.11 -15.93
C ILE A 213 1.90 -5.82 -14.83
N THR A 214 1.20 -6.17 -13.73
CA THR A 214 1.79 -6.91 -12.61
C THR A 214 2.39 -8.23 -13.07
N ALA A 215 1.67 -9.00 -13.88
CA ALA A 215 2.14 -10.29 -14.40
C ALA A 215 3.44 -10.15 -15.23
N GLN A 216 3.53 -9.12 -16.08
CA GLN A 216 4.75 -8.85 -16.85
C GLN A 216 5.93 -8.44 -15.95
N ALA A 217 5.66 -7.69 -14.88
CA ALA A 217 6.72 -7.21 -13.99
C ALA A 217 7.25 -8.28 -13.04
N VAL A 218 6.48 -9.32 -12.75
CA VAL A 218 6.91 -10.41 -11.86
C VAL A 218 8.17 -11.11 -12.37
N ASP A 219 8.28 -11.36 -13.66
CA ASP A 219 9.48 -12.00 -14.24
C ASP A 219 10.73 -11.11 -14.07
N VAL A 220 10.59 -9.80 -14.26
CA VAL A 220 11.67 -8.82 -14.03
C VAL A 220 12.02 -8.77 -12.55
N LEU A 221 11.01 -8.74 -11.67
CA LEU A 221 11.19 -8.76 -10.22
C LEU A 221 11.97 -9.99 -9.77
N LEU A 222 11.55 -11.19 -10.16
CA LEU A 222 12.17 -12.46 -9.77
C LEU A 222 13.61 -12.60 -10.30
N THR A 223 13.92 -11.99 -11.42
CA THR A 223 15.27 -11.97 -11.97
C THR A 223 16.21 -11.10 -11.14
N ASN A 224 15.76 -9.92 -10.70
CA ASN A 224 16.60 -8.87 -10.13
C ASN A 224 16.49 -8.73 -8.61
N TRP A 225 15.47 -9.29 -7.98
CA TRP A 225 15.24 -9.31 -6.52
C TRP A 225 15.21 -10.73 -5.98
N LYS A 226 15.89 -10.99 -4.85
CA LYS A 226 15.98 -12.32 -4.23
C LYS A 226 15.45 -12.35 -2.78
N GLY A 227 14.92 -11.23 -2.30
CA GLY A 227 14.26 -11.13 -1.00
C GLY A 227 12.78 -11.51 -1.04
N LEU A 228 12.07 -11.22 0.05
CA LEU A 228 10.61 -11.40 0.10
C LEU A 228 9.94 -10.48 -0.92
N TRP A 229 8.86 -10.99 -1.52
CA TRP A 229 8.11 -10.22 -2.51
C TRP A 229 6.62 -10.55 -2.48
N GLY A 230 5.83 -9.66 -3.06
CA GLY A 230 4.39 -9.87 -3.17
C GLY A 230 3.70 -8.91 -4.12
N VAL A 231 2.38 -9.06 -4.23
CA VAL A 231 1.56 -8.25 -5.13
C VAL A 231 0.19 -7.95 -4.52
N TYR A 232 -0.34 -6.76 -4.77
CA TYR A 232 -1.74 -6.39 -4.52
C TYR A 232 -2.23 -5.46 -5.63
N PRO A 233 -2.58 -6.06 -6.81
CA PRO A 233 -2.99 -5.31 -7.98
C PRO A 233 -4.40 -4.72 -7.82
N ASN A 234 -4.77 -3.80 -8.71
CA ASN A 234 -6.14 -3.35 -8.86
C ASN A 234 -7.02 -4.51 -9.37
N VAL A 235 -8.27 -4.52 -8.95
CA VAL A 235 -9.25 -5.47 -9.49
C VAL A 235 -9.91 -4.94 -10.77
N GLY A 236 -9.50 -3.78 -11.28
CA GLY A 236 -10.03 -3.17 -12.49
C GLY A 236 -9.45 -3.76 -13.78
N ALA A 237 -10.26 -3.76 -14.84
CA ALA A 237 -9.80 -3.99 -16.21
C ALA A 237 -9.08 -2.76 -16.80
N ALA A 238 -9.29 -1.57 -16.20
CA ALA A 238 -8.61 -0.31 -16.51
C ALA A 238 -8.13 0.37 -15.23
N MET A 239 -7.22 1.35 -15.37
CA MET A 239 -6.75 2.17 -14.25
C MET A 239 -7.92 3.00 -13.68
N PRO A 240 -7.86 3.39 -12.38
CA PRO A 240 -8.87 4.25 -11.78
C PRO A 240 -9.03 5.57 -12.54
N THR A 241 -10.23 6.15 -12.52
CA THR A 241 -10.45 7.54 -12.94
C THR A 241 -9.72 8.51 -11.99
N LYS A 242 -9.68 9.80 -12.33
CA LYS A 242 -9.10 10.83 -11.44
C LYS A 242 -9.81 10.89 -10.08
N GLU A 243 -11.07 10.53 -10.03
CA GLU A 243 -11.86 10.45 -8.80
C GLU A 243 -11.68 9.10 -8.06
N GLY A 244 -10.77 8.24 -8.54
CA GLY A 244 -10.47 6.94 -7.93
C GLY A 244 -11.50 5.83 -8.21
N VAL A 245 -12.41 6.03 -9.16
CA VAL A 245 -13.44 5.05 -9.50
C VAL A 245 -12.87 3.98 -10.43
N ILE A 246 -13.18 2.72 -10.16
CA ILE A 246 -12.94 1.58 -11.05
C ILE A 246 -14.27 1.23 -11.71
N GLU A 247 -14.39 1.52 -13.01
CA GLU A 247 -15.63 1.34 -13.76
C GLU A 247 -15.90 -0.13 -14.12
N GLU A 248 -14.88 -0.81 -14.65
CA GLU A 248 -14.96 -2.23 -15.01
C GLU A 248 -14.06 -3.05 -14.11
N LYS A 249 -14.63 -4.07 -13.46
CA LYS A 249 -13.92 -4.94 -12.53
C LYS A 249 -13.85 -6.37 -13.06
N LEU A 250 -12.73 -7.01 -12.79
CA LEU A 250 -12.64 -8.46 -12.89
C LEU A 250 -13.70 -9.11 -12.00
N THR A 251 -14.24 -10.22 -12.42
CA THR A 251 -15.05 -11.07 -11.54
C THR A 251 -14.20 -11.61 -10.39
N ILE A 252 -14.84 -12.01 -9.31
CA ILE A 252 -14.17 -12.64 -8.17
C ILE A 252 -13.33 -13.86 -8.61
N GLU A 253 -13.86 -14.66 -9.55
CA GLU A 253 -13.18 -15.85 -10.08
C GLU A 253 -11.96 -15.48 -10.94
N GLU A 254 -12.08 -14.50 -11.83
CA GLU A 254 -10.97 -14.01 -12.64
C GLU A 254 -9.84 -13.48 -11.75
N PHE A 255 -10.18 -12.69 -10.74
CA PHE A 255 -9.19 -12.18 -9.78
C PHE A 255 -8.51 -13.32 -8.99
N ALA A 256 -9.27 -14.31 -8.49
CA ALA A 256 -8.71 -15.46 -7.81
C ALA A 256 -7.73 -16.25 -8.70
N ASN A 257 -8.03 -16.36 -10.00
CA ASN A 257 -7.14 -16.98 -10.97
C ASN A 257 -5.84 -16.18 -11.16
N GLU A 258 -5.91 -14.83 -11.15
CA GLU A 258 -4.68 -14.00 -11.15
C GLU A 258 -3.85 -14.20 -9.89
N ILE A 259 -4.48 -14.22 -8.70
CA ILE A 259 -3.79 -14.52 -7.44
C ILE A 259 -3.09 -15.88 -7.48
N ASN A 260 -3.74 -16.92 -8.01
CA ASN A 260 -3.13 -18.24 -8.14
C ASN A 260 -1.84 -18.24 -8.97
N LYS A 261 -1.74 -17.43 -10.02
CA LYS A 261 -0.50 -17.29 -10.80
C LYS A 261 0.65 -16.75 -9.93
N TYR A 262 0.40 -15.74 -9.10
CA TYR A 262 1.41 -15.17 -8.22
C TYR A 262 1.82 -16.13 -7.11
N LEU A 263 0.87 -16.89 -6.55
CA LEU A 263 1.15 -17.96 -5.58
C LEU A 263 2.06 -19.03 -6.19
N THR A 264 1.76 -19.47 -7.40
CA THR A 264 2.58 -20.45 -8.14
C THR A 264 3.98 -19.92 -8.44
N SER A 265 4.12 -18.60 -8.63
CA SER A 265 5.42 -17.94 -8.82
C SER A 265 6.20 -17.72 -7.50
N GLY A 266 5.62 -18.07 -6.35
CA GLY A 266 6.28 -18.04 -5.05
C GLY A 266 6.14 -16.69 -4.31
N ALA A 267 5.05 -15.93 -4.52
CA ALA A 267 4.76 -14.74 -3.77
C ALA A 267 4.64 -15.02 -2.26
N ASN A 268 5.26 -14.20 -1.43
CA ASN A 268 5.16 -14.25 0.03
C ASN A 268 3.95 -13.50 0.56
N VAL A 269 3.50 -12.48 -0.18
CA VAL A 269 2.32 -11.68 0.13
C VAL A 269 1.49 -11.51 -1.13
N VAL A 270 0.18 -11.73 -1.01
CA VAL A 270 -0.81 -11.35 -2.03
C VAL A 270 -1.91 -10.53 -1.39
N GLY A 271 -2.59 -9.71 -2.18
CA GLY A 271 -3.68 -8.84 -1.71
C GLY A 271 -4.40 -8.19 -2.87
N ALA A 272 -5.16 -7.14 -2.60
CA ALA A 272 -5.86 -6.38 -3.61
C ALA A 272 -5.81 -4.87 -3.34
N CYS A 273 -5.75 -4.06 -4.40
CA CYS A 273 -5.77 -2.61 -4.34
C CYS A 273 -7.11 -2.05 -4.84
N CYS A 274 -7.09 -0.94 -5.55
CA CYS A 274 -8.29 -0.18 -5.93
C CYS A 274 -9.39 -1.04 -6.55
N GLY A 275 -10.63 -0.74 -6.16
CA GLY A 275 -11.84 -1.42 -6.61
C GLY A 275 -12.18 -2.71 -5.85
N SER A 276 -11.26 -3.22 -5.02
CA SER A 276 -11.52 -4.41 -4.21
C SER A 276 -12.50 -4.15 -3.06
N ASN A 277 -13.06 -5.23 -2.56
CA ASN A 277 -13.92 -5.29 -1.38
C ASN A 277 -13.64 -6.59 -0.61
N PRO A 278 -14.29 -6.86 0.54
CA PRO A 278 -14.07 -8.07 1.31
C PRO A 278 -14.26 -9.40 0.55
N ASP A 279 -15.09 -9.44 -0.50
CA ASP A 279 -15.31 -10.66 -1.26
C ASP A 279 -14.07 -11.06 -2.08
N TYR A 280 -13.34 -10.09 -2.64
CA TYR A 280 -12.05 -10.33 -3.32
C TYR A 280 -11.00 -10.86 -2.35
N ILE A 281 -10.96 -10.34 -1.12
CA ILE A 281 -10.03 -10.82 -0.10
C ILE A 281 -10.39 -12.24 0.34
N SER A 282 -11.68 -12.55 0.50
CA SER A 282 -12.13 -13.92 0.80
C SER A 282 -11.77 -14.91 -0.31
N ALA A 283 -11.83 -14.48 -1.57
CA ALA A 283 -11.44 -15.30 -2.71
C ALA A 283 -9.91 -15.53 -2.74
N ALA A 284 -9.12 -14.49 -2.47
CA ALA A 284 -7.67 -14.62 -2.37
C ALA A 284 -7.26 -15.54 -1.20
N ARG A 285 -7.96 -15.49 -0.05
CA ARG A 285 -7.75 -16.44 1.07
C ARG A 285 -7.98 -17.89 0.63
N LYS A 286 -9.10 -18.17 -0.03
CA LYS A 286 -9.39 -19.52 -0.55
C LYS A 286 -8.31 -20.00 -1.52
N ALA A 287 -7.80 -19.11 -2.38
CA ALA A 287 -6.71 -19.44 -3.28
C ALA A 287 -5.42 -19.84 -2.52
N ILE A 288 -5.06 -19.11 -1.46
CA ILE A 288 -3.92 -19.42 -0.60
C ILE A 288 -4.12 -20.79 0.08
N ASP A 289 -5.29 -21.02 0.68
CA ASP A 289 -5.57 -22.26 1.40
C ASP A 289 -5.46 -23.47 0.49
N LEU A 290 -6.03 -23.41 -0.73
CA LEU A 290 -5.92 -24.46 -1.75
C LEU A 290 -4.48 -24.67 -2.23
N ALA A 291 -3.68 -23.63 -2.35
CA ALA A 291 -2.27 -23.74 -2.75
C ALA A 291 -1.40 -24.36 -1.64
N THR A 292 -1.82 -24.29 -0.38
CA THR A 292 -1.09 -24.82 0.77
C THR A 292 -1.40 -26.31 1.02
N GLU A 293 -2.55 -26.80 0.54
CA GLU A 293 -2.99 -28.19 0.66
C GLU A 293 -2.37 -29.12 -0.41
N ASN A 294 -1.78 -28.57 -1.47
CA ASN A 294 -1.13 -29.30 -2.57
C ASN A 294 0.39 -29.27 -2.45
#